data_c68f7c9dd66173ff0cbcdec9464f74df
#
_entry.id   c68f7c9dd66173ff0cbcdec9464f74df
#
_cell.length_a   1.000
_cell.length_b   1.000
_cell.length_c   1.000
_cell.angle_alpha   90.00
_cell.angle_beta   90.00
_cell.angle_gamma   90.00
#
_symmetry.space_group_name_H-M   'P 1'
#
loop_
_entity.id
_entity.type
_entity.pdbx_description
1 polymer ?
#
loop_
_entity_poly.entity_id
_entity_poly.type
_entity_poly.pdbx_seq_one_letter_code
_entity_poly.pdbx_strand_id
1 'polypeptide(L)'
;VGTRIGGDGPDERHRRPEGLDDLTVEALGKLSEALETVERVRGHLYSAHQLTGTADFALDAAVSLFMQAGHTEMAERIQRELIGRNVIPGHWTFQIVEEFDDGYYAEFREVERQARERFAGGRRHLYEAELRGRRRTARPDYSE
;
A
#
# COMPACT_ATOMS: atom_id res chain seq x y z
N VAL A 1 -35.15 30.25 12.08
CA VAL A 1 -34.18 29.78 11.10
C VAL A 1 -32.90 29.48 11.87
N GLY A 2 -32.76 28.20 12.30
CA GLY A 2 -31.57 27.80 13.02
C GLY A 2 -30.39 27.76 12.10
N THR A 3 -29.45 28.65 12.29
CA THR A 3 -28.11 28.55 11.71
C THR A 3 -27.47 27.29 12.26
N ARG A 4 -27.40 26.21 11.47
CA ARG A 4 -26.56 25.10 11.80
C ARG A 4 -25.12 25.60 11.73
N ILE A 5 -24.57 25.93 12.87
CA ILE A 5 -23.13 26.01 13.01
C ILE A 5 -22.67 24.61 12.77
N GLY A 6 -22.04 24.34 11.62
CA GLY A 6 -21.43 23.07 11.34
C GLY A 6 -20.49 22.74 12.48
N GLY A 7 -20.76 21.66 13.20
CA GLY A 7 -19.95 21.28 14.34
C GLY A 7 -18.50 21.08 13.92
N ASP A 8 -17.57 21.64 14.68
CA ASP A 8 -16.13 21.53 14.45
C ASP A 8 -15.58 20.12 14.73
N GLY A 9 -16.45 19.16 14.98
CA GLY A 9 -16.10 17.77 15.27
C GLY A 9 -16.12 16.86 14.07
N PRO A 10 -15.68 15.59 14.24
CA PRO A 10 -15.76 14.55 13.22
C PRO A 10 -17.20 14.35 12.73
N ASP A 11 -17.37 14.02 11.45
CA ASP A 11 -18.67 13.65 10.92
C ASP A 11 -19.15 12.31 11.54
N GLU A 12 -20.41 11.94 11.29
CA GLU A 12 -21.03 10.77 11.91
C GLU A 12 -20.27 9.46 11.61
N ARG A 13 -19.71 9.33 10.42
CA ARG A 13 -18.97 8.12 10.01
C ARG A 13 -17.61 8.02 10.67
N HIS A 14 -17.05 9.12 11.13
CA HIS A 14 -15.73 9.22 11.74
C HIS A 14 -15.79 9.58 13.24
N ARG A 15 -17.00 9.55 13.81
CA ARG A 15 -17.19 9.77 15.24
C ARG A 15 -17.03 8.46 16.00
N ARG A 16 -16.28 8.49 17.11
CA ARG A 16 -16.12 7.29 17.94
C ARG A 16 -17.46 6.81 18.49
N PRO A 17 -17.69 5.48 18.50
CA PRO A 17 -18.84 4.90 19.20
C PRO A 17 -18.79 5.24 20.69
N GLU A 18 -19.97 5.31 21.31
CA GLU A 18 -20.08 5.52 22.74
C GLU A 18 -19.38 4.39 23.52
N GLY A 19 -18.65 4.76 24.57
CA GLY A 19 -17.94 3.82 25.44
C GLY A 19 -16.56 3.39 24.92
N LEU A 20 -16.11 3.90 23.78
CA LEU A 20 -14.78 3.61 23.24
C LEU A 20 -13.73 4.52 23.89
N ASP A 21 -12.76 3.92 24.56
CA ASP A 21 -11.71 4.64 25.28
C ASP A 21 -10.60 5.18 24.37
N ASP A 22 -9.82 6.14 24.89
CA ASP A 22 -8.76 6.80 24.15
C ASP A 22 -7.65 5.84 23.72
N LEU A 23 -7.28 4.90 24.59
CA LEU A 23 -6.25 3.91 24.26
C LEU A 23 -6.66 3.01 23.10
N THR A 24 -7.90 2.59 23.06
CA THR A 24 -8.40 1.76 21.95
C THR A 24 -8.47 2.55 20.66
N VAL A 25 -8.89 3.82 20.69
CA VAL A 25 -8.88 4.68 19.50
C VAL A 25 -7.46 4.89 18.99
N GLU A 26 -6.51 5.13 19.88
CA GLU A 26 -5.09 5.25 19.52
C GLU A 26 -4.52 3.96 18.95
N ALA A 27 -4.85 2.81 19.53
CA ALA A 27 -4.43 1.50 19.04
C ALA A 27 -4.96 1.21 17.64
N LEU A 28 -6.24 1.50 17.39
CA LEU A 28 -6.85 1.36 16.06
C LEU A 28 -6.18 2.29 15.05
N GLY A 29 -5.87 3.52 15.45
CA GLY A 29 -5.12 4.46 14.61
C GLY A 29 -3.74 3.94 14.23
N LYS A 30 -3.01 3.35 15.17
CA LYS A 30 -1.69 2.75 14.91
C LYS A 30 -1.77 1.52 14.02
N LEU A 31 -2.77 0.68 14.20
CA LEU A 31 -2.98 -0.49 13.34
C LEU A 31 -3.32 -0.07 11.91
N SER A 32 -4.19 0.93 11.74
CA SER A 32 -4.51 1.48 10.42
C SER A 32 -3.30 2.13 9.75
N GLU A 33 -2.48 2.86 10.50
CA GLU A 33 -1.21 3.44 10.03
C GLU A 33 -0.26 2.35 9.54
N ALA A 34 -0.16 1.24 10.28
CA ALA A 34 0.64 0.10 9.86
C ALA A 34 0.12 -0.51 8.55
N LEU A 35 -1.20 -0.65 8.40
CA LEU A 35 -1.79 -1.14 7.15
C LEU A 35 -1.51 -0.19 5.98
N GLU A 36 -1.62 1.13 6.18
CA GLU A 36 -1.28 2.12 5.15
C GLU A 36 0.19 2.01 4.72
N THR A 37 1.08 1.70 5.65
CA THR A 37 2.49 1.43 5.33
C THR A 37 2.63 0.15 4.52
N VAL A 38 1.88 -0.89 4.84
CA VAL A 38 1.86 -2.15 4.06
C VAL A 38 1.32 -1.93 2.65
N GLU A 39 0.34 -1.02 2.47
CA GLU A 39 -0.12 -0.62 1.12
C GLU A 39 1.03 -0.03 0.29
N ARG A 40 1.94 0.71 0.90
CA ARG A 40 3.13 1.23 0.22
C ARG A 40 4.12 0.11 -0.13
N VAL A 41 4.30 -0.85 0.75
CA VAL A 41 5.09 -2.06 0.46
C VAL A 41 4.53 -2.75 -0.77
N ARG A 42 3.21 -2.93 -0.82
CA ARG A 42 2.52 -3.53 -1.96
C ARG A 42 2.77 -2.75 -3.24
N GLY A 43 2.68 -1.43 -3.20
CA GLY A 43 2.98 -0.56 -4.34
C GLY A 43 4.41 -0.74 -4.86
N HIS A 44 5.39 -0.86 -3.98
CA HIS A 44 6.79 -1.13 -4.35
C HIS A 44 6.97 -2.52 -4.96
N LEU A 45 6.25 -3.53 -4.49
CA LEU A 45 6.28 -4.86 -5.09
C LEU A 45 5.71 -4.85 -6.52
N TYR A 46 4.62 -4.13 -6.75
CA TYR A 46 4.08 -3.93 -8.10
C TYR A 46 5.06 -3.19 -9.00
N SER A 47 5.73 -2.15 -8.49
CA SER A 47 6.77 -1.44 -9.22
C SER A 47 7.95 -2.36 -9.54
N ALA A 48 8.40 -3.16 -8.58
CA ALA A 48 9.47 -4.13 -8.79
C ALA A 48 9.11 -5.15 -9.87
N HIS A 49 7.87 -5.65 -9.85
CA HIS A 49 7.36 -6.56 -10.87
C HIS A 49 7.42 -5.93 -12.27
N GLN A 50 6.89 -4.73 -12.44
CA GLN A 50 6.86 -4.03 -13.72
C GLN A 50 8.27 -3.69 -14.21
N LEU A 51 9.15 -3.20 -13.34
CA LEU A 51 10.51 -2.85 -13.67
C LEU A 51 11.35 -4.08 -14.06
N THR A 52 11.13 -5.20 -13.41
CA THR A 52 11.80 -6.46 -13.78
C THR A 52 11.41 -6.90 -15.18
N GLY A 53 10.14 -6.79 -15.54
CA GLY A 53 9.68 -7.04 -16.91
C GLY A 53 10.34 -6.10 -17.93
N THR A 54 10.41 -4.82 -17.62
CA THR A 54 11.08 -3.81 -18.45
C THR A 54 12.56 -4.14 -18.63
N ALA A 55 13.24 -4.53 -17.55
CA ALA A 55 14.66 -4.93 -17.60
C ALA A 55 14.85 -6.18 -18.48
N ASP A 56 13.98 -7.17 -18.35
CA ASP A 56 14.05 -8.39 -19.17
C ASP A 56 13.87 -8.09 -20.66
N PHE A 57 12.92 -7.25 -21.03
CA PHE A 57 12.73 -6.85 -22.43
C PHE A 57 13.92 -6.05 -22.98
N ALA A 58 14.58 -5.23 -22.15
CA ALA A 58 15.78 -4.51 -22.57
C ALA A 58 16.94 -5.43 -22.93
N LEU A 59 16.98 -6.64 -22.39
CA LEU A 59 18.01 -7.63 -22.71
C LEU A 59 17.93 -8.10 -24.17
N ASP A 60 16.75 -8.12 -24.78
CA ASP A 60 16.59 -8.47 -26.18
C ASP A 60 17.39 -7.53 -27.08
N ALA A 61 17.33 -6.23 -26.83
CA ALA A 61 18.13 -5.25 -27.55
C ALA A 61 19.63 -5.42 -27.30
N ALA A 62 20.04 -5.68 -26.05
CA ALA A 62 21.43 -5.93 -25.71
C ALA A 62 22.00 -7.16 -26.45
N VAL A 63 21.26 -8.24 -26.47
CA VAL A 63 21.63 -9.46 -27.21
C VAL A 63 21.83 -9.15 -28.70
N SER A 64 20.86 -8.47 -29.33
CA SER A 64 20.92 -8.10 -30.73
C SER A 64 22.16 -7.24 -31.03
N LEU A 65 22.45 -6.25 -30.20
CA LEU A 65 23.60 -5.36 -30.38
C LEU A 65 24.94 -6.08 -30.19
N PHE A 66 25.05 -6.95 -29.20
CA PHE A 66 26.24 -7.77 -29.02
C PHE A 66 26.48 -8.72 -30.19
N MET A 67 25.44 -9.33 -30.73
CA MET A 67 25.54 -10.17 -31.94
C MET A 67 26.03 -9.36 -33.13
N GLN A 68 25.47 -8.17 -33.36
CA GLN A 68 25.89 -7.27 -34.44
C GLN A 68 27.34 -6.83 -34.31
N ALA A 69 27.79 -6.62 -33.07
CA ALA A 69 29.19 -6.28 -32.79
C ALA A 69 30.17 -7.45 -32.84
N GLY A 70 29.67 -8.65 -33.08
CA GLY A 70 30.50 -9.87 -33.15
C GLY A 70 30.79 -10.51 -31.79
N HIS A 71 30.14 -10.06 -30.71
CA HIS A 71 30.33 -10.58 -29.35
C HIS A 71 29.35 -11.72 -29.06
N THR A 72 29.46 -12.79 -29.81
CA THR A 72 28.49 -13.91 -29.78
C THR A 72 28.44 -14.61 -28.43
N GLU A 73 29.58 -14.80 -27.77
CA GLU A 73 29.63 -15.48 -26.48
C GLU A 73 28.86 -14.68 -25.38
N MET A 74 29.01 -13.36 -25.39
CA MET A 74 28.29 -12.52 -24.44
C MET A 74 26.77 -12.52 -24.71
N ALA A 75 26.39 -12.46 -25.99
CA ALA A 75 24.97 -12.54 -26.37
C ALA A 75 24.36 -13.89 -25.94
N GLU A 76 25.03 -14.99 -26.17
CA GLU A 76 24.59 -16.33 -25.76
C GLU A 76 24.50 -16.48 -24.25
N ARG A 77 25.45 -15.91 -23.53
CA ARG A 77 25.42 -15.91 -22.05
C ARG A 77 24.21 -15.15 -21.48
N ILE A 78 23.89 -13.98 -22.03
CA ILE A 78 22.72 -13.20 -21.63
C ILE A 78 21.43 -13.99 -21.91
N GLN A 79 21.32 -14.60 -23.07
CA GLN A 79 20.16 -15.45 -23.42
C GLN A 79 20.00 -16.63 -22.48
N ARG A 80 21.10 -17.29 -22.16
CA ARG A 80 21.08 -18.49 -21.33
C ARG A 80 20.89 -18.20 -19.83
N GLU A 81 21.49 -17.12 -19.34
CA GLU A 81 21.60 -16.87 -17.90
C GLU A 81 20.69 -15.76 -17.36
N LEU A 82 20.24 -14.84 -18.18
CA LEU A 82 19.47 -13.68 -17.72
C LEU A 82 18.05 -13.62 -18.26
N ILE A 83 17.84 -13.81 -19.55
CA ILE A 83 16.51 -13.68 -20.15
C ILE A 83 15.55 -14.72 -19.56
N GLY A 84 14.43 -14.25 -19.03
CA GLY A 84 13.40 -15.12 -18.44
C GLY A 84 13.81 -15.79 -17.14
N ARG A 85 14.89 -15.34 -16.52
CA ARG A 85 15.36 -15.91 -15.26
C ARG A 85 14.41 -15.57 -14.11
N ASN A 86 14.16 -16.54 -13.23
CA ASN A 86 13.49 -16.29 -11.97
C ASN A 86 14.29 -15.30 -11.12
N VAL A 87 13.63 -14.25 -10.58
CA VAL A 87 14.29 -13.25 -9.72
C VAL A 87 14.72 -13.85 -8.39
N ILE A 88 13.99 -14.83 -7.92
CA ILE A 88 14.31 -15.69 -6.77
C ILE A 88 14.15 -17.12 -7.24
N PRO A 89 14.98 -18.08 -6.78
CA PRO A 89 14.82 -19.48 -7.19
C PRO A 89 13.36 -19.97 -7.04
N GLY A 90 12.77 -20.43 -8.13
CA GLY A 90 11.40 -20.93 -8.18
C GLY A 90 10.30 -19.88 -8.32
N HIS A 91 10.62 -18.58 -8.33
CA HIS A 91 9.61 -17.51 -8.38
C HIS A 91 9.93 -16.44 -9.40
N TRP A 92 8.97 -16.17 -10.27
CA TRP A 92 8.89 -14.92 -11.04
C TRP A 92 8.26 -13.83 -10.19
N THR A 93 8.39 -12.58 -10.62
CA THR A 93 7.87 -11.43 -9.85
C THR A 93 6.35 -11.45 -9.66
N PHE A 94 5.58 -11.91 -10.66
CA PHE A 94 4.13 -12.02 -10.51
C PHE A 94 3.72 -13.01 -9.41
N GLN A 95 4.48 -14.10 -9.23
CA GLN A 95 4.23 -15.06 -8.17
C GLN A 95 4.52 -14.48 -6.79
N ILE A 96 5.56 -13.64 -6.68
CA ILE A 96 5.88 -12.93 -5.44
C ILE A 96 4.74 -11.98 -5.07
N VAL A 97 4.20 -11.24 -6.04
CA VAL A 97 3.05 -10.34 -5.83
C VAL A 97 1.81 -11.14 -5.41
N GLU A 98 1.50 -12.25 -6.09
CA GLU A 98 0.36 -13.10 -5.73
C GLU A 98 0.49 -13.67 -4.31
N GLU A 99 1.65 -14.22 -3.96
CA GLU A 99 1.88 -14.80 -2.64
C GLU A 99 1.81 -13.74 -1.54
N PHE A 100 2.33 -12.54 -1.80
CA PHE A 100 2.20 -11.40 -0.88
C PHE A 100 0.73 -11.01 -0.72
N ASP A 101 -0.02 -10.86 -1.81
CA ASP A 101 -1.42 -10.46 -1.77
C ASP A 101 -2.30 -11.50 -1.06
N ASP A 102 -2.08 -12.79 -1.34
CA ASP A 102 -2.90 -13.88 -0.81
C ASP A 102 -2.53 -14.28 0.62
N GLY A 103 -1.33 -13.95 1.06
CA GLY A 103 -0.80 -14.27 2.38
C GLY A 103 -0.72 -13.08 3.31
N TYR A 104 0.45 -12.48 3.41
CA TYR A 104 0.75 -11.39 4.35
C TYR A 104 -0.23 -10.22 4.27
N TYR A 105 -0.50 -9.73 3.05
CA TYR A 105 -1.40 -8.59 2.84
C TYR A 105 -2.85 -8.93 3.21
N ALA A 106 -3.34 -10.07 2.78
CA ALA A 106 -4.71 -10.52 3.10
C ALA A 106 -4.91 -10.66 4.61
N GLU A 107 -3.95 -11.26 5.31
CA GLU A 107 -3.99 -11.43 6.76
C GLU A 107 -3.94 -10.09 7.48
N PHE A 108 -3.06 -9.19 7.04
CA PHE A 108 -2.94 -7.86 7.63
C PHE A 108 -4.23 -7.06 7.50
N ARG A 109 -4.85 -7.07 6.32
CA ARG A 109 -6.14 -6.41 6.09
C ARG A 109 -7.25 -7.00 6.95
N GLU A 110 -7.27 -8.32 7.09
CA GLU A 110 -8.32 -9.01 7.86
C GLU A 110 -8.22 -8.70 9.36
N VAL A 111 -7.01 -8.70 9.92
CA VAL A 111 -6.80 -8.35 11.33
C VAL A 111 -7.22 -6.90 11.60
N GLU A 112 -6.83 -5.96 10.74
CA GLU A 112 -7.25 -4.55 10.87
C GLU A 112 -8.77 -4.41 10.75
N ARG A 113 -9.39 -5.09 9.78
CA ARG A 113 -10.84 -5.08 9.61
C ARG A 113 -11.55 -5.63 10.85
N GLN A 114 -11.11 -6.75 11.40
CA GLN A 114 -11.68 -7.35 12.60
C GLN A 114 -11.55 -6.42 13.81
N ALA A 115 -10.41 -5.79 14.00
CA ALA A 115 -10.21 -4.85 15.10
C ALA A 115 -11.15 -3.64 14.98
N ARG A 116 -11.29 -3.08 13.79
CA ARG A 116 -12.22 -1.99 13.51
C ARG A 116 -13.67 -2.38 13.76
N GLU A 117 -14.09 -3.54 13.29
CA GLU A 117 -15.43 -4.08 13.50
C GLU A 117 -15.72 -4.27 14.99
N ARG A 118 -14.79 -4.91 15.67
CA ARG A 118 -14.96 -5.27 17.09
C ARG A 118 -15.05 -4.05 18.00
N PHE A 119 -14.22 -3.05 17.79
CA PHE A 119 -14.11 -1.93 18.72
C PHE A 119 -14.75 -0.63 18.22
N ALA A 120 -14.86 -0.44 16.94
CA ALA A 120 -15.33 0.80 16.33
C ALA A 120 -16.58 0.61 15.45
N GLY A 121 -17.20 -0.56 15.44
CA GLY A 121 -18.35 -0.84 14.58
C GLY A 121 -18.05 -0.68 13.09
N GLY A 122 -16.82 -0.98 12.67
CA GLY A 122 -16.37 -0.82 11.28
C GLY A 122 -16.00 0.60 10.87
N ARG A 123 -16.08 1.57 11.77
CA ARG A 123 -15.77 2.98 11.47
C ARG A 123 -14.29 3.18 11.24
N ARG A 124 -13.97 3.99 10.24
CA ARG A 124 -12.59 4.28 9.82
C ARG A 124 -12.13 5.64 10.32
N HIS A 125 -10.83 5.77 10.47
CA HIS A 125 -10.15 7.07 10.67
C HIS A 125 -10.64 7.86 11.90
N LEU A 126 -11.01 7.16 12.97
CA LEU A 126 -11.48 7.83 14.19
C LEU A 126 -10.39 8.71 14.79
N TYR A 127 -9.16 8.18 14.89
CA TYR A 127 -8.02 8.93 15.44
C TYR A 127 -7.68 10.15 14.58
N GLU A 128 -7.60 9.96 13.27
CA GLU A 128 -7.29 11.04 12.33
C GLU A 128 -8.37 12.13 12.31
N ALA A 129 -9.63 11.74 12.37
CA ALA A 129 -10.74 12.70 12.40
C ALA A 129 -10.72 13.55 13.67
N GLU A 130 -10.41 12.95 14.81
CA GLU A 130 -10.28 13.67 16.09
C GLU A 130 -9.03 14.56 16.08
N LEU A 131 -7.91 14.07 15.54
CA LEU A 131 -6.68 14.84 15.37
C LEU A 131 -6.93 16.07 14.48
N ARG A 132 -7.63 15.88 13.37
CA ARG A 132 -8.03 16.98 12.48
C ARG A 132 -8.86 18.03 13.24
N GLY A 133 -9.83 17.60 14.03
CA GLY A 133 -10.64 18.49 14.85
C GLY A 133 -9.80 19.33 15.81
N ARG A 134 -8.81 18.71 16.48
CA ARG A 134 -7.91 19.40 17.40
C ARG A 134 -6.95 20.36 16.71
N ARG A 135 -6.55 20.07 15.46
CA ARG A 135 -5.59 20.88 14.70
C ARG A 135 -6.24 21.93 13.81
N ARG A 136 -7.55 21.94 13.76
CA ARG A 136 -8.29 22.88 12.94
C ARG A 136 -8.04 24.30 13.40
N THR A 137 -7.63 25.18 12.49
CA THR A 137 -7.48 26.59 12.78
C THR A 137 -8.85 27.28 12.83
N ALA A 138 -8.98 28.28 13.69
CA ALA A 138 -10.21 29.07 13.83
C ALA A 138 -10.50 29.96 12.60
N ARG A 139 -9.87 29.74 11.45
CA ARG A 139 -10.14 30.45 10.20
C ARG A 139 -11.27 29.75 9.44
N PRO A 140 -12.40 30.47 9.17
CA PRO A 140 -13.61 29.80 8.74
C PRO A 140 -13.66 29.31 7.29
N ASP A 141 -12.65 29.49 6.45
CA ASP A 141 -12.90 29.51 5.01
C ASP A 141 -12.00 28.71 4.09
N TYR A 142 -11.45 27.61 4.53
CA TYR A 142 -10.75 26.72 3.61
C TYR A 142 -11.28 25.29 3.65
N SER A 143 -12.61 25.17 3.81
CA SER A 143 -13.30 23.89 3.66
C SER A 143 -14.06 23.88 2.35
N GLU A 144 -13.41 23.50 1.28
CA GLU A 144 -14.08 22.92 0.13
C GLU A 144 -13.86 21.42 0.14
#